data_83ba9e354dfa93c6066e6a98138419f5
#
_entry.id   83ba9e354dfa93c6066e6a98138419f5
#
_cell.length_a   1.000
_cell.length_b   1.000
_cell.length_c   1.000
_cell.angle_alpha   90.00
_cell.angle_beta   90.00
_cell.angle_gamma   90.00
#
_symmetry.space_group_name_H-M   'P 1'
#
loop_
_entity.id
_entity.type
_entity.pdbx_description
1 polymer ?
#
loop_
_entity_poly.entity_id
_entity_poly.type
_entity_poly.pdbx_seq_one_letter_code
_entity_poly.pdbx_strand_id
1 'polypeptide(L)'
;MSEPECLIEYMNRHKDWAVIVCLVGGGQEIHDGEAGIAEWFNAINEHFPSWKVFCSDRMAGYEYVGNSSIDEFLSNAEVHKSRGLHLSVSMRSFRSELVSAFAKAIIDGDEATATELYPKIIQIDSATNKMRYPILLTRNLQTAKEWVRNISHGTERYGIIASSGAKRLRADGVIVPKDIEVEKWFLNGKDDVNSSYFMEVAASEFKIQGLEIDYAVVAWEADYRYLDGKFTYNNFAGSSWSRVNNPIAQNYQKNSYRVLLTRARQGYIIYVPKGNVEDATRNPKYYDQTYNYLKKIGVIEI
;
A
#
# COMPACT_ATOMS: atom_id res chain seq x y z
N MET A 1 -7.06 5.54 -26.92
CA MET A 1 -8.11 4.65 -26.36
C MET A 1 -7.57 4.10 -25.07
N SER A 2 -8.23 4.36 -23.97
CA SER A 2 -7.84 3.84 -22.64
C SER A 2 -8.26 2.37 -22.50
N GLU A 3 -7.76 1.69 -21.45
CA GLU A 3 -8.17 0.31 -21.17
C GLU A 3 -9.68 0.18 -20.93
N PRO A 4 -10.32 1.02 -20.10
CA PRO A 4 -11.78 1.05 -19.97
C PRO A 4 -12.53 1.24 -21.30
N GLU A 5 -12.08 2.17 -22.14
CA GLU A 5 -12.69 2.37 -23.47
C GLU A 5 -12.64 1.10 -24.32
N CYS A 6 -11.48 0.41 -24.34
CA CYS A 6 -11.35 -0.84 -25.09
C CYS A 6 -12.34 -1.89 -24.59
N LEU A 7 -12.42 -2.07 -23.26
CA LEU A 7 -13.29 -3.09 -22.64
C LEU A 7 -14.76 -2.80 -22.90
N ILE A 8 -15.17 -1.53 -22.74
CA ILE A 8 -16.57 -1.13 -23.04
C ILE A 8 -16.87 -1.29 -24.52
N GLU A 9 -15.96 -0.91 -25.43
CA GLU A 9 -16.14 -1.06 -26.86
C GLU A 9 -16.33 -2.53 -27.27
N TYR A 10 -15.54 -3.45 -26.71
CA TYR A 10 -15.72 -4.88 -26.97
C TYR A 10 -17.12 -5.36 -26.59
N MET A 11 -17.59 -4.95 -25.41
CA MET A 11 -18.92 -5.34 -24.93
C MET A 11 -20.04 -4.62 -25.68
N ASN A 12 -19.81 -3.40 -26.16
CA ASN A 12 -20.76 -2.62 -26.95
C ASN A 12 -21.06 -3.20 -28.35
N ARG A 13 -20.30 -4.21 -28.78
CA ARG A 13 -20.57 -4.96 -30.03
C ARG A 13 -21.75 -5.91 -29.90
N HIS A 14 -22.20 -6.23 -28.70
CA HIS A 14 -23.42 -7.01 -28.49
C HIS A 14 -24.64 -6.17 -28.81
N LYS A 15 -25.56 -6.73 -29.62
CA LYS A 15 -26.68 -5.97 -30.15
C LYS A 15 -27.84 -5.80 -29.16
N ASP A 16 -28.07 -6.82 -28.33
CA ASP A 16 -29.25 -6.86 -27.46
C ASP A 16 -28.94 -6.31 -26.07
N TRP A 17 -27.95 -6.87 -25.41
CA TRP A 17 -27.52 -6.44 -24.08
C TRP A 17 -26.09 -6.86 -23.77
N ALA A 18 -25.45 -6.14 -22.87
CA ALA A 18 -24.17 -6.49 -22.30
C ALA A 18 -24.07 -5.99 -20.85
N VAL A 19 -23.33 -6.67 -20.02
CA VAL A 19 -23.09 -6.27 -18.64
C VAL A 19 -21.58 -6.35 -18.33
N ILE A 20 -21.04 -5.28 -17.75
CA ILE A 20 -19.69 -5.24 -17.24
C ILE A 20 -19.78 -5.07 -15.72
N VAL A 21 -19.14 -5.95 -14.96
CA VAL A 21 -19.05 -5.85 -13.50
C VAL A 21 -17.61 -5.52 -13.13
N CYS A 22 -17.39 -4.32 -12.61
CA CYS A 22 -16.09 -3.85 -12.16
C CYS A 22 -16.01 -3.89 -10.63
N LEU A 23 -15.04 -4.62 -10.09
CA LEU A 23 -14.70 -4.55 -8.67
C LEU A 23 -13.66 -3.44 -8.48
N VAL A 24 -14.05 -2.39 -7.79
CA VAL A 24 -13.24 -1.18 -7.68
C VAL A 24 -12.88 -0.92 -6.23
N GLY A 25 -11.61 -0.63 -5.97
CA GLY A 25 -11.10 -0.16 -4.68
C GLY A 25 -10.21 1.05 -4.91
N GLY A 26 -10.47 2.16 -4.24
CA GLY A 26 -9.63 3.35 -4.33
C GLY A 26 -8.35 3.24 -3.51
N GLY A 27 -7.30 3.98 -3.93
CA GLY A 27 -6.08 4.16 -3.15
C GLY A 27 -5.07 3.01 -3.23
N GLN A 28 -5.17 2.14 -4.23
CA GLN A 28 -4.18 1.09 -4.50
C GLN A 28 -3.54 1.24 -5.89
N GLU A 29 -3.81 2.33 -6.58
CA GLU A 29 -3.18 2.67 -7.86
C GLU A 29 -1.70 3.01 -7.59
N ILE A 30 -0.80 2.24 -8.20
CA ILE A 30 0.65 2.35 -7.96
C ILE A 30 1.48 2.61 -9.21
N HIS A 31 0.87 2.63 -10.41
CA HIS A 31 1.57 2.92 -11.66
C HIS A 31 0.70 3.55 -12.74
N ASP A 32 1.34 4.11 -13.76
CA ASP A 32 0.69 4.59 -14.98
C ASP A 32 -0.02 3.44 -15.70
N GLY A 33 -1.30 3.62 -15.99
CA GLY A 33 -2.18 2.59 -16.56
C GLY A 33 -3.24 2.12 -15.57
N GLU A 34 -3.07 2.33 -14.28
CA GLU A 34 -4.12 2.18 -13.27
C GLU A 34 -4.82 3.53 -13.07
N ALA A 35 -5.44 4.07 -14.12
CA ALA A 35 -6.09 5.38 -14.08
C ALA A 35 -7.32 5.44 -13.14
N GLY A 36 -7.55 4.37 -12.40
CA GLY A 36 -8.59 4.28 -11.40
C GLY A 36 -10.00 4.34 -12.02
N ILE A 37 -10.98 4.51 -11.14
CA ILE A 37 -12.39 4.55 -11.58
C ILE A 37 -12.74 5.79 -12.40
N ALA A 38 -11.97 6.87 -12.23
CA ALA A 38 -12.21 8.11 -12.97
C ALA A 38 -12.15 7.89 -14.48
N GLU A 39 -11.23 7.03 -14.95
CA GLU A 39 -11.10 6.73 -16.38
C GLU A 39 -12.28 5.93 -16.94
N TRP A 40 -12.86 5.03 -16.12
CA TRP A 40 -14.11 4.36 -16.47
C TRP A 40 -15.26 5.35 -16.67
N PHE A 41 -15.35 6.33 -15.77
CA PHE A 41 -16.37 7.36 -15.85
C PHE A 41 -16.17 8.30 -17.04
N ASN A 42 -14.93 8.68 -17.33
CA ASN A 42 -14.59 9.45 -18.53
C ASN A 42 -15.02 8.72 -19.80
N ALA A 43 -14.61 7.45 -19.92
CA ALA A 43 -14.94 6.63 -21.07
C ALA A 43 -16.47 6.53 -21.29
N ILE A 44 -17.22 6.29 -20.22
CA ILE A 44 -18.68 6.20 -20.30
C ILE A 44 -19.28 7.55 -20.69
N ASN A 45 -18.88 8.63 -20.02
CA ASN A 45 -19.46 9.95 -20.21
C ASN A 45 -19.17 10.54 -21.60
N GLU A 46 -17.98 10.29 -22.13
CA GLU A 46 -17.54 10.87 -23.42
C GLU A 46 -17.88 9.99 -24.63
N HIS A 47 -17.75 8.67 -24.48
CA HIS A 47 -17.83 7.76 -25.64
C HIS A 47 -19.01 6.79 -25.60
N PHE A 48 -19.52 6.46 -24.40
CA PHE A 48 -20.58 5.46 -24.24
C PHE A 48 -21.76 5.92 -23.37
N PRO A 49 -22.34 7.09 -23.60
CA PRO A 49 -23.40 7.66 -22.74
C PRO A 49 -24.71 6.85 -22.74
N SER A 50 -24.89 5.92 -23.67
CA SER A 50 -26.04 4.99 -23.68
C SER A 50 -25.98 3.89 -22.65
N TRP A 51 -24.81 3.67 -22.02
CA TRP A 51 -24.65 2.67 -20.97
C TRP A 51 -25.22 3.18 -19.65
N LYS A 52 -25.92 2.31 -18.93
CA LYS A 52 -26.43 2.59 -17.59
C LYS A 52 -25.39 2.22 -16.56
N VAL A 53 -25.11 3.12 -15.64
CA VAL A 53 -24.12 2.93 -14.57
C VAL A 53 -24.82 2.63 -13.26
N PHE A 54 -24.48 1.49 -12.67
CA PHE A 54 -24.92 1.12 -11.33
C PHE A 54 -23.72 1.17 -10.38
N CYS A 55 -23.77 2.01 -9.37
CA CYS A 55 -22.64 2.18 -8.44
C CYS A 55 -23.09 2.26 -6.99
N SER A 56 -22.12 2.17 -6.07
CA SER A 56 -22.37 2.39 -4.65
C SER A 56 -22.76 3.84 -4.38
N ASP A 57 -23.71 4.05 -3.46
CA ASP A 57 -24.05 5.37 -2.92
C ASP A 57 -22.91 6.03 -2.11
N ARG A 58 -21.90 5.23 -1.71
CA ARG A 58 -20.72 5.65 -0.92
C ARG A 58 -19.47 5.92 -1.75
N MET A 59 -19.57 5.89 -3.07
CA MET A 59 -18.46 6.27 -3.96
C MET A 59 -18.26 7.78 -4.02
N ALA A 60 -18.41 8.47 -2.89
CA ALA A 60 -18.12 9.89 -2.76
C ALA A 60 -16.76 10.06 -2.09
N GLY A 61 -15.83 10.75 -2.74
CA GLY A 61 -14.53 11.07 -2.16
C GLY A 61 -13.45 11.29 -3.19
N TYR A 62 -12.44 12.05 -2.79
CA TYR A 62 -11.29 12.42 -3.61
C TYR A 62 -10.57 11.20 -4.22
N GLU A 63 -10.60 10.06 -3.52
CA GLU A 63 -9.95 8.82 -3.95
C GLU A 63 -10.60 8.20 -5.21
N TYR A 64 -11.85 8.58 -5.51
CA TYR A 64 -12.60 8.02 -6.65
C TYR A 64 -12.76 9.01 -7.79
N VAL A 65 -13.10 10.25 -7.50
CA VAL A 65 -13.51 11.25 -8.52
C VAL A 65 -12.80 12.61 -8.33
N GLY A 66 -11.77 12.68 -7.51
CA GLY A 66 -11.10 13.94 -7.20
C GLY A 66 -12.03 14.90 -6.44
N ASN A 67 -12.07 16.16 -6.85
CA ASN A 67 -12.92 17.19 -6.23
C ASN A 67 -14.36 17.23 -6.77
N SER A 68 -14.70 16.40 -7.75
CA SER A 68 -16.02 16.38 -8.39
C SER A 68 -16.93 15.34 -7.74
N SER A 69 -18.26 15.55 -7.82
CA SER A 69 -19.20 14.49 -7.45
C SER A 69 -19.35 13.48 -8.60
N ILE A 70 -19.79 12.26 -8.30
CA ILE A 70 -20.06 11.25 -9.33
C ILE A 70 -21.12 11.77 -10.32
N ASP A 71 -22.11 12.52 -9.83
CA ASP A 71 -23.19 13.06 -10.67
C ASP A 71 -22.68 14.14 -11.63
N GLU A 72 -21.71 14.95 -11.20
CA GLU A 72 -21.04 15.90 -12.08
C GLU A 72 -20.16 15.20 -13.11
N PHE A 73 -19.48 14.13 -12.67
CA PHE A 73 -18.58 13.36 -13.53
C PHE A 73 -19.33 12.58 -14.62
N LEU A 74 -20.49 12.03 -14.30
CA LEU A 74 -21.34 11.23 -15.19
C LEU A 74 -22.58 12.00 -15.65
N SER A 75 -22.42 13.26 -16.01
CA SER A 75 -23.51 14.14 -16.38
C SER A 75 -24.28 13.68 -17.64
N ASN A 76 -23.67 12.90 -18.51
CA ASN A 76 -24.24 12.42 -19.77
C ASN A 76 -24.81 11.00 -19.70
N ALA A 77 -24.52 10.25 -18.62
CA ALA A 77 -24.92 8.85 -18.46
C ALA A 77 -26.07 8.69 -17.44
N GLU A 78 -26.87 7.64 -17.59
CA GLU A 78 -27.90 7.27 -16.62
C GLU A 78 -27.25 6.55 -15.41
N VAL A 79 -27.26 7.18 -14.23
CA VAL A 79 -26.59 6.68 -13.02
C VAL A 79 -27.60 6.20 -11.97
N HIS A 80 -27.46 4.96 -11.51
CA HIS A 80 -28.24 4.35 -10.45
C HIS A 80 -27.35 4.07 -9.23
N LYS A 81 -27.63 4.73 -8.12
CA LYS A 81 -26.90 4.51 -6.85
C LYS A 81 -27.62 3.49 -5.99
N SER A 82 -26.87 2.52 -5.46
CA SER A 82 -27.41 1.51 -4.57
C SER A 82 -26.43 1.19 -3.43
N ARG A 83 -26.95 1.19 -2.21
CA ARG A 83 -26.21 0.77 -1.02
C ARG A 83 -25.76 -0.70 -1.09
N GLY A 84 -26.53 -1.55 -1.78
CA GLY A 84 -26.19 -2.96 -1.96
C GLY A 84 -24.97 -3.21 -2.84
N LEU A 85 -24.51 -2.22 -3.59
CA LEU A 85 -23.30 -2.29 -4.41
C LEU A 85 -22.03 -1.86 -3.64
N HIS A 86 -22.15 -1.53 -2.36
CA HIS A 86 -21.00 -1.23 -1.54
C HIS A 86 -20.49 -2.48 -0.83
N LEU A 87 -19.27 -2.89 -1.17
CA LEU A 87 -18.59 -4.00 -0.48
C LEU A 87 -18.11 -3.51 0.89
N SER A 88 -19.05 -3.43 1.85
CA SER A 88 -18.78 -2.91 3.20
C SER A 88 -18.20 -3.94 4.15
N VAL A 89 -18.34 -5.23 3.83
CA VAL A 89 -17.85 -6.31 4.68
C VAL A 89 -16.46 -6.70 4.22
N SER A 90 -15.45 -6.39 5.03
CA SER A 90 -14.11 -6.90 4.80
C SER A 90 -14.09 -8.40 5.05
N MET A 91 -13.76 -9.17 4.02
CA MET A 91 -13.50 -10.62 4.18
C MET A 91 -12.25 -10.89 5.02
N ARG A 92 -11.44 -9.87 5.28
CA ARG A 92 -10.18 -9.98 6.02
C ARG A 92 -10.39 -9.96 7.54
N SER A 93 -11.29 -9.25 8.08
CA SER A 93 -11.71 -9.04 9.47
C SER A 93 -11.92 -7.54 9.74
N PHE A 94 -12.66 -7.20 10.81
CA PHE A 94 -12.80 -5.80 11.24
C PHE A 94 -11.45 -5.14 11.60
N ARG A 95 -10.42 -5.93 11.90
CA ARG A 95 -9.05 -5.43 12.17
C ARG A 95 -8.42 -4.82 10.93
N SER A 96 -8.73 -5.34 9.75
CA SER A 96 -8.17 -4.81 8.50
C SER A 96 -8.65 -3.40 8.20
N GLU A 97 -9.85 -3.02 8.66
CA GLU A 97 -10.36 -1.65 8.52
C GLU A 97 -9.55 -0.67 9.40
N LEU A 98 -9.30 -1.04 10.67
CA LEU A 98 -8.48 -0.23 11.56
C LEU A 98 -7.03 -0.13 11.08
N VAL A 99 -6.45 -1.23 10.61
CA VAL A 99 -5.09 -1.24 10.05
C VAL A 99 -5.02 -0.38 8.78
N SER A 100 -6.01 -0.47 7.90
CA SER A 100 -6.07 0.34 6.69
C SER A 100 -6.23 1.83 7.00
N ALA A 101 -7.07 2.17 7.98
CA ALA A 101 -7.24 3.55 8.44
C ALA A 101 -5.95 4.09 9.08
N PHE A 102 -5.26 3.28 9.87
CA PHE A 102 -3.98 3.62 10.47
C PHE A 102 -2.88 3.81 9.42
N ALA A 103 -2.77 2.88 8.45
CA ALA A 103 -1.83 3.01 7.34
C ALA A 103 -2.08 4.31 6.56
N LYS A 104 -3.36 4.63 6.28
CA LYS A 104 -3.75 5.89 5.65
C LYS A 104 -3.31 7.09 6.49
N ALA A 105 -3.62 7.10 7.78
CA ALA A 105 -3.25 8.20 8.67
C ALA A 105 -1.72 8.41 8.72
N ILE A 106 -0.92 7.32 8.81
CA ILE A 106 0.53 7.42 8.77
C ILE A 106 1.00 8.09 7.48
N ILE A 107 0.60 7.57 6.33
CA ILE A 107 1.10 8.07 5.04
C ILE A 107 0.56 9.45 4.68
N ASP A 108 -0.57 9.87 5.24
CA ASP A 108 -1.09 11.22 5.08
C ASP A 108 -0.42 12.24 6.01
N GLY A 109 0.37 11.77 6.99
CA GLY A 109 0.97 12.62 8.02
C GLY A 109 -0.04 13.07 9.07
N ASP A 110 -1.19 12.42 9.17
CA ASP A 110 -2.23 12.67 10.17
C ASP A 110 -1.84 12.00 11.50
N GLU A 111 -0.98 12.68 12.23
CA GLU A 111 -0.46 12.22 13.52
C GLU A 111 -1.57 11.99 14.55
N ALA A 112 -2.58 12.87 14.58
CA ALA A 112 -3.65 12.79 15.56
C ALA A 112 -4.47 11.51 15.39
N THR A 113 -4.95 11.24 14.17
CA THR A 113 -5.70 10.02 13.85
C THR A 113 -4.85 8.77 14.03
N ALA A 114 -3.58 8.79 13.61
CA ALA A 114 -2.68 7.65 13.79
C ALA A 114 -2.46 7.32 15.27
N THR A 115 -2.25 8.34 16.12
CA THR A 115 -2.09 8.17 17.58
C THR A 115 -3.34 7.61 18.25
N GLU A 116 -4.53 7.99 17.79
CA GLU A 116 -5.79 7.46 18.31
C GLU A 116 -6.02 6.00 17.91
N LEU A 117 -5.67 5.64 16.67
CA LEU A 117 -5.93 4.30 16.13
C LEU A 117 -4.94 3.25 16.63
N TYR A 118 -3.67 3.59 16.82
CA TYR A 118 -2.63 2.64 17.16
C TYR A 118 -2.95 1.77 18.39
N PRO A 119 -3.33 2.32 19.56
CA PRO A 119 -3.65 1.51 20.74
C PRO A 119 -4.86 0.59 20.53
N LYS A 120 -5.80 0.96 19.64
CA LYS A 120 -6.97 0.13 19.33
C LYS A 120 -6.58 -1.10 18.51
N ILE A 121 -5.50 -1.02 17.71
CA ILE A 121 -5.00 -2.09 16.86
C ILE A 121 -4.18 -3.08 17.67
N ILE A 122 -3.23 -2.58 18.47
CA ILE A 122 -2.26 -3.41 19.21
C ILE A 122 -2.84 -4.05 20.47
N GLN A 123 -4.11 -3.84 20.81
CA GLN A 123 -4.73 -4.34 22.05
C GLN A 123 -4.10 -5.64 22.52
N ILE A 124 -3.75 -5.67 23.81
CA ILE A 124 -3.21 -6.89 24.44
C ILE A 124 -4.39 -7.79 24.80
N ASP A 125 -4.35 -9.01 24.31
CA ASP A 125 -5.30 -10.05 24.70
C ASP A 125 -5.00 -10.48 26.14
N SER A 126 -6.00 -10.33 27.03
CA SER A 126 -5.84 -10.59 28.47
C SER A 126 -5.59 -12.07 28.79
N ALA A 127 -5.99 -13.00 27.94
CA ALA A 127 -5.80 -14.43 28.16
C ALA A 127 -4.41 -14.90 27.75
N THR A 128 -3.86 -14.33 26.68
CA THR A 128 -2.59 -14.74 26.09
C THR A 128 -1.44 -13.79 26.37
N ASN A 129 -1.72 -12.60 26.89
CA ASN A 129 -0.78 -11.49 27.06
C ASN A 129 -0.02 -11.12 25.79
N LYS A 130 -0.62 -11.37 24.60
CA LYS A 130 -0.04 -11.05 23.30
C LYS A 130 -0.80 -9.89 22.65
N MET A 131 -0.10 -9.10 21.87
CA MET A 131 -0.71 -8.09 21.02
C MET A 131 -1.61 -8.78 19.98
N ARG A 132 -2.81 -8.27 19.78
CA ARG A 132 -3.76 -8.83 18.80
C ARG A 132 -3.30 -8.65 17.36
N TYR A 133 -2.70 -7.49 17.07
CA TYR A 133 -2.08 -7.19 15.78
C TYR A 133 -0.85 -6.32 16.05
N PRO A 134 0.32 -6.91 16.24
CA PRO A 134 1.54 -6.17 16.52
C PRO A 134 1.97 -5.31 15.33
N ILE A 135 2.17 -4.03 15.59
CA ILE A 135 2.84 -3.08 14.69
C ILE A 135 4.00 -2.54 15.48
N LEU A 136 5.21 -2.87 15.07
CA LEU A 136 6.44 -2.52 15.79
C LEU A 136 7.37 -1.67 14.93
N LEU A 137 8.37 -1.08 15.57
CA LEU A 137 9.37 -0.23 14.93
C LEU A 137 10.78 -0.67 15.36
N THR A 138 11.72 -0.65 14.44
CA THR A 138 13.13 -0.89 14.76
C THR A 138 14.07 -0.18 13.78
N ARG A 139 15.29 0.08 14.24
CA ARG A 139 16.40 0.55 13.39
C ARG A 139 17.44 -0.54 13.12
N ASN A 140 17.13 -1.78 13.48
CA ASN A 140 17.99 -2.93 13.28
C ASN A 140 17.28 -3.97 12.41
N LEU A 141 17.80 -4.20 11.20
CA LEU A 141 17.21 -5.17 10.27
C LEU A 141 17.24 -6.61 10.84
N GLN A 142 18.31 -6.96 11.55
CA GLN A 142 18.42 -8.29 12.14
C GLN A 142 17.36 -8.52 13.21
N THR A 143 17.12 -7.55 14.07
CA THR A 143 16.02 -7.57 15.05
C THR A 143 14.67 -7.75 14.35
N ALA A 144 14.43 -7.05 13.24
CA ALA A 144 13.20 -7.20 12.47
C ALA A 144 13.04 -8.62 11.89
N LYS A 145 14.13 -9.19 11.31
CA LYS A 145 14.14 -10.55 10.76
C LYS A 145 13.91 -11.60 11.86
N GLU A 146 14.52 -11.43 13.01
CA GLU A 146 14.35 -12.34 14.15
C GLU A 146 12.95 -12.28 14.72
N TRP A 147 12.37 -11.09 14.84
CA TRP A 147 11.02 -10.92 15.32
C TRP A 147 10.00 -11.69 14.47
N VAL A 148 10.01 -11.54 13.14
CA VAL A 148 9.05 -12.24 12.27
C VAL A 148 9.26 -13.76 12.30
N ARG A 149 10.50 -14.23 12.45
CA ARG A 149 10.78 -15.66 12.61
C ARG A 149 10.24 -16.23 13.92
N ASN A 150 10.39 -15.48 15.00
CA ASN A 150 10.02 -15.94 16.35
C ASN A 150 8.52 -15.89 16.59
N ILE A 151 7.81 -14.95 15.98
CA ILE A 151 6.36 -14.82 16.15
C ILE A 151 5.58 -15.78 15.26
N SER A 152 6.16 -16.18 14.12
CA SER A 152 5.50 -17.05 13.13
C SER A 152 5.49 -18.51 13.55
N HIS A 153 4.37 -19.18 13.34
CA HIS A 153 4.19 -20.59 13.68
C HIS A 153 3.82 -21.42 12.44
N GLY A 154 4.30 -22.64 12.38
CA GLY A 154 3.93 -23.60 11.34
C GLY A 154 4.22 -23.11 9.93
N THR A 155 3.18 -22.94 9.14
CA THR A 155 3.22 -22.49 7.75
C THR A 155 2.91 -21.00 7.58
N GLU A 156 2.80 -20.24 8.67
CA GLU A 156 2.61 -18.80 8.60
C GLU A 156 3.74 -18.14 7.82
N ARG A 157 3.36 -17.41 6.79
CA ARG A 157 4.30 -16.82 5.85
C ARG A 157 4.77 -15.46 6.33
N TYR A 158 6.08 -15.26 6.26
CA TYR A 158 6.69 -13.97 6.52
C TYR A 158 7.72 -13.62 5.44
N GLY A 159 8.05 -12.35 5.35
CA GLY A 159 9.04 -11.86 4.39
C GLY A 159 9.32 -10.38 4.55
N ILE A 160 10.31 -9.89 3.80
CA ILE A 160 10.61 -8.47 3.69
C ILE A 160 9.85 -7.91 2.49
N ILE A 161 9.22 -6.76 2.71
CA ILE A 161 8.58 -5.98 1.66
C ILE A 161 9.07 -4.53 1.71
N ALA A 162 9.25 -3.92 0.56
CA ALA A 162 9.78 -2.56 0.46
C ALA A 162 9.32 -1.90 -0.84
N SER A 163 9.42 -0.56 -0.91
CA SER A 163 9.16 0.18 -2.13
C SER A 163 10.09 -0.29 -3.28
N SER A 164 9.57 -0.37 -4.50
CA SER A 164 10.39 -0.59 -5.70
C SER A 164 11.44 0.52 -5.91
N GLY A 165 11.19 1.70 -5.33
CA GLY A 165 12.13 2.81 -5.22
C GLY A 165 13.23 2.64 -4.18
N ALA A 166 13.20 1.57 -3.38
CA ALA A 166 14.10 1.34 -2.23
C ALA A 166 15.54 0.92 -2.62
N LYS A 167 16.16 1.71 -3.48
CA LYS A 167 17.50 1.41 -4.04
C LYS A 167 18.62 1.54 -3.03
N ARG A 168 18.47 2.40 -2.01
CA ARG A 168 19.53 2.66 -1.03
C ARG A 168 19.51 1.73 0.17
N LEU A 169 18.40 1.03 0.42
CA LEU A 169 18.31 -0.03 1.42
C LEU A 169 19.23 -1.23 1.11
N ARG A 170 19.69 -1.36 -0.13
CA ARG A 170 20.65 -2.41 -0.51
C ARG A 170 21.92 -2.37 0.34
N ALA A 171 22.36 -1.18 0.75
CA ALA A 171 23.55 -1.03 1.60
C ALA A 171 23.30 -1.53 3.03
N ASP A 172 22.03 -1.68 3.45
CA ASP A 172 21.64 -2.25 4.74
C ASP A 172 21.28 -3.74 4.65
N GLY A 173 21.41 -4.34 3.44
CA GLY A 173 21.10 -5.76 3.22
C GLY A 173 19.64 -6.04 2.82
N VAL A 174 18.88 -5.02 2.40
CA VAL A 174 17.55 -5.20 1.79
C VAL A 174 17.66 -5.02 0.29
N ILE A 175 17.50 -6.12 -0.44
CA ILE A 175 17.58 -6.14 -1.90
C ILE A 175 16.15 -6.24 -2.45
N VAL A 176 15.76 -5.28 -3.29
CA VAL A 176 14.48 -5.26 -3.99
C VAL A 176 14.75 -5.48 -5.48
N PRO A 177 14.72 -6.72 -5.97
CA PRO A 177 14.93 -7.00 -7.38
C PRO A 177 13.74 -6.51 -8.20
N LYS A 178 14.02 -6.06 -9.42
CA LYS A 178 12.97 -5.69 -10.36
C LYS A 178 12.15 -6.90 -10.78
N ASP A 179 12.81 -8.02 -11.00
CA ASP A 179 12.22 -9.26 -11.47
C ASP A 179 12.45 -10.37 -10.45
N ILE A 180 11.49 -10.61 -9.55
CA ILE A 180 11.44 -11.79 -8.69
C ILE A 180 10.42 -12.77 -9.26
N GLU A 181 10.69 -14.06 -9.14
CA GLU A 181 9.71 -15.12 -9.40
C GLU A 181 8.73 -15.16 -8.21
N VAL A 182 7.61 -14.42 -8.35
CA VAL A 182 6.64 -14.21 -7.27
C VAL A 182 6.09 -15.54 -6.76
N GLU A 183 5.89 -16.51 -7.65
CA GLU A 183 5.41 -17.85 -7.30
C GLU A 183 6.39 -18.56 -6.36
N LYS A 184 7.68 -18.50 -6.64
CA LYS A 184 8.71 -19.09 -5.76
C LYS A 184 8.80 -18.33 -4.44
N TRP A 185 8.80 -17.00 -4.50
CA TRP A 185 8.87 -16.18 -3.30
C TRP A 185 7.68 -16.43 -2.37
N PHE A 186 6.48 -16.59 -2.93
CA PHE A 186 5.25 -16.72 -2.16
C PHE A 186 4.85 -18.16 -1.84
N LEU A 187 5.18 -19.17 -2.66
CA LEU A 187 4.70 -20.54 -2.48
C LEU A 187 5.75 -21.50 -1.90
N ASN A 188 7.05 -21.29 -2.20
CA ASN A 188 8.09 -22.23 -1.78
C ASN A 188 8.30 -22.25 -0.26
N GLY A 189 8.80 -23.37 0.24
CA GLY A 189 9.00 -23.62 1.66
C GLY A 189 10.24 -22.94 2.26
N LYS A 190 10.53 -23.29 3.51
CA LYS A 190 11.64 -22.72 4.30
C LYS A 190 13.02 -23.22 3.86
N ASP A 191 13.10 -24.17 2.98
CA ASP A 191 14.29 -24.80 2.42
C ASP A 191 14.73 -24.21 1.07
N ASP A 192 13.92 -23.30 0.48
CA ASP A 192 14.24 -22.63 -0.78
C ASP A 192 14.71 -21.18 -0.52
N VAL A 193 15.92 -20.85 -0.98
CA VAL A 193 16.53 -19.52 -0.85
C VAL A 193 15.71 -18.42 -1.54
N ASN A 194 14.93 -18.76 -2.57
CA ASN A 194 14.06 -17.81 -3.27
C ASN A 194 12.76 -17.52 -2.50
N SER A 195 12.46 -18.33 -1.48
CA SER A 195 11.28 -18.14 -0.66
C SER A 195 11.37 -16.90 0.23
N SER A 196 10.23 -16.26 0.48
CA SER A 196 10.11 -15.14 1.42
C SER A 196 10.66 -15.43 2.83
N TYR A 197 10.64 -16.70 3.24
CA TYR A 197 11.16 -17.13 4.54
C TYR A 197 12.66 -16.89 4.74
N PHE A 198 13.45 -16.93 3.67
CA PHE A 198 14.88 -16.65 3.76
C PHE A 198 15.17 -15.17 3.98
N MET A 199 14.29 -14.28 3.51
CA MET A 199 14.45 -12.82 3.63
C MET A 199 15.77 -12.31 3.00
N GLU A 200 16.21 -12.95 1.91
CA GLU A 200 17.34 -12.49 1.10
C GLU A 200 16.90 -11.38 0.13
N VAL A 201 15.69 -11.50 -0.40
CA VAL A 201 15.10 -10.51 -1.28
C VAL A 201 13.77 -10.02 -0.74
N ALA A 202 13.51 -8.73 -0.93
CA ALA A 202 12.24 -8.10 -0.59
C ALA A 202 11.32 -8.06 -1.82
N ALA A 203 10.04 -8.34 -1.62
CA ALA A 203 9.04 -8.09 -2.64
C ALA A 203 8.66 -6.61 -2.66
N SER A 204 8.54 -6.05 -3.87
CA SER A 204 8.04 -4.67 -4.04
C SER A 204 6.52 -4.64 -3.96
N GLU A 205 5.95 -3.41 -3.84
CA GLU A 205 4.51 -3.17 -3.90
C GLU A 205 3.86 -3.82 -5.12
N PHE A 206 4.52 -3.78 -6.29
CA PHE A 206 4.04 -4.41 -7.52
C PHE A 206 3.93 -5.94 -7.42
N LYS A 207 4.84 -6.55 -6.67
CA LYS A 207 4.94 -8.01 -6.55
C LYS A 207 4.07 -8.56 -5.42
N ILE A 208 3.76 -7.73 -4.41
CA ILE A 208 2.91 -8.10 -3.28
C ILE A 208 1.46 -7.60 -3.43
N GLN A 209 1.16 -6.77 -4.41
CA GLN A 209 -0.20 -6.32 -4.70
C GLN A 209 -1.08 -7.53 -5.04
N GLY A 210 -2.23 -7.65 -4.39
CA GLY A 210 -3.10 -8.82 -4.51
C GLY A 210 -2.72 -10.02 -3.63
N LEU A 211 -1.50 -10.07 -3.06
CA LEU A 211 -1.07 -11.12 -2.14
C LEU A 211 -1.14 -10.64 -0.69
N GLU A 212 -1.14 -11.59 0.23
CA GLU A 212 -1.08 -11.35 1.67
C GLU A 212 -0.13 -12.34 2.32
N ILE A 213 0.67 -11.85 3.27
CA ILE A 213 1.53 -12.68 4.12
C ILE A 213 1.10 -12.53 5.58
N ASP A 214 1.46 -13.46 6.43
CA ASP A 214 1.03 -13.42 7.83
C ASP A 214 1.77 -12.32 8.59
N TYR A 215 3.09 -12.25 8.45
CA TYR A 215 3.93 -11.22 9.08
C TYR A 215 4.86 -10.57 8.07
N ALA A 216 5.08 -9.28 8.19
CA ALA A 216 5.95 -8.53 7.30
C ALA A 216 7.05 -7.77 8.05
N VAL A 217 8.24 -7.73 7.44
CA VAL A 217 9.19 -6.64 7.67
C VAL A 217 8.96 -5.59 6.60
N VAL A 218 8.38 -4.46 6.96
CA VAL A 218 8.19 -3.31 6.06
C VAL A 218 9.45 -2.45 6.13
N ALA A 219 10.31 -2.57 5.13
CA ALA A 219 11.55 -1.79 5.08
C ALA A 219 11.28 -0.43 4.44
N TRP A 220 11.40 0.62 5.24
CA TRP A 220 11.09 2.00 4.85
C TRP A 220 12.30 2.68 4.23
N GLU A 221 12.16 3.18 3.00
CA GLU A 221 13.20 3.89 2.28
C GLU A 221 13.01 5.42 2.35
N ALA A 222 14.07 6.15 2.02
CA ALA A 222 14.06 7.60 1.95
C ALA A 222 13.38 8.17 0.69
N ASP A 223 12.83 7.34 -0.18
CA ASP A 223 12.01 7.77 -1.32
C ASP A 223 10.71 8.44 -0.83
N TYR A 224 10.10 7.92 0.23
CA TYR A 224 8.94 8.48 0.90
C TYR A 224 9.27 8.78 2.35
N ARG A 225 9.75 9.97 2.64
CA ARG A 225 10.27 10.34 3.96
C ARG A 225 9.54 11.51 4.59
N TYR A 226 9.35 11.44 5.90
CA TYR A 226 8.86 12.56 6.69
C TYR A 226 9.98 13.56 6.89
N LEU A 227 9.76 14.81 6.50
CA LEU A 227 10.74 15.89 6.61
C LEU A 227 10.02 17.20 6.88
N ASP A 228 10.45 17.91 7.93
CA ASP A 228 9.93 19.23 8.28
C ASP A 228 8.40 19.30 8.39
N GLY A 229 7.81 18.29 9.08
CA GLY A 229 6.38 18.26 9.38
C GLY A 229 5.49 17.64 8.30
N LYS A 230 6.05 17.11 7.21
CA LYS A 230 5.28 16.49 6.11
C LYS A 230 6.05 15.40 5.39
N PHE A 231 5.33 14.51 4.74
CA PHE A 231 5.94 13.56 3.82
C PHE A 231 6.40 14.24 2.52
N THR A 232 7.55 13.79 2.03
CA THR A 232 8.15 14.27 0.78
C THR A 232 8.42 13.07 -0.13
N TYR A 233 8.27 13.32 -1.42
CA TYR A 233 8.34 12.34 -2.48
C TYR A 233 9.66 12.48 -3.23
N ASN A 234 10.44 11.43 -3.28
CA ASN A 234 11.78 11.48 -3.83
C ASN A 234 12.08 10.24 -4.69
N ASN A 235 12.88 10.41 -5.70
CA ASN A 235 13.37 9.32 -6.53
C ASN A 235 14.90 9.30 -6.50
N PHE A 236 15.50 8.12 -6.32
CA PHE A 236 16.93 7.94 -6.39
C PHE A 236 17.31 7.52 -7.81
N ALA A 237 18.07 8.37 -8.51
CA ALA A 237 18.57 8.10 -9.85
C ALA A 237 20.05 8.44 -9.94
N GLY A 238 20.83 7.57 -10.59
CA GLY A 238 22.28 7.71 -10.65
C GLY A 238 22.91 7.69 -9.26
N SER A 239 23.33 8.84 -8.76
CA SER A 239 24.02 9.01 -7.47
C SER A 239 23.32 9.98 -6.51
N SER A 240 22.10 10.42 -6.80
CA SER A 240 21.43 11.47 -6.01
C SER A 240 19.93 11.27 -5.90
N TRP A 241 19.36 11.91 -4.88
CA TRP A 241 17.92 12.04 -4.71
C TRP A 241 17.42 13.26 -5.46
N SER A 242 16.34 13.08 -6.23
CA SER A 242 15.59 14.16 -6.86
C SER A 242 14.16 14.18 -6.32
N ARG A 243 13.54 15.35 -6.28
CA ARG A 243 12.16 15.48 -5.84
C ARG A 243 11.19 15.06 -6.93
N VAL A 244 10.17 14.30 -6.58
CA VAL A 244 9.06 13.97 -7.47
C VAL A 244 8.06 15.14 -7.40
N ASN A 245 7.87 15.85 -8.53
CA ASN A 245 6.99 17.01 -8.59
C ASN A 245 5.64 16.73 -9.26
N ASN A 246 5.54 15.64 -10.03
CA ASN A 246 4.29 15.24 -10.67
C ASN A 246 3.29 14.73 -9.61
N PRO A 247 2.10 15.33 -9.44
CA PRO A 247 1.12 14.91 -8.44
C PRO A 247 0.65 13.46 -8.59
N ILE A 248 0.53 12.97 -9.82
CA ILE A 248 0.13 11.58 -10.09
C ILE A 248 1.21 10.62 -9.58
N ALA A 249 2.47 10.88 -9.93
CA ALA A 249 3.59 10.07 -9.45
C ALA A 249 3.76 10.14 -7.92
N GLN A 250 3.46 11.28 -7.29
CA GLN A 250 3.40 11.40 -5.83
C GLN A 250 2.32 10.51 -5.24
N ASN A 251 1.14 10.47 -5.85
CA ASN A 251 0.05 9.62 -5.39
C ASN A 251 0.40 8.14 -5.52
N TYR A 252 1.01 7.72 -6.62
CA TYR A 252 1.48 6.34 -6.79
C TYR A 252 2.50 5.96 -5.71
N GLN A 253 3.47 6.81 -5.45
CA GLN A 253 4.47 6.56 -4.41
C GLN A 253 3.85 6.46 -3.01
N LYS A 254 2.88 7.32 -2.70
CA LYS A 254 2.10 7.26 -1.46
C LYS A 254 1.31 5.95 -1.36
N ASN A 255 0.63 5.56 -2.43
CA ASN A 255 -0.14 4.32 -2.50
C ASN A 255 0.74 3.07 -2.42
N SER A 256 1.98 3.12 -2.93
CA SER A 256 2.97 2.06 -2.73
C SER A 256 3.17 1.75 -1.24
N TYR A 257 3.34 2.77 -0.41
CA TYR A 257 3.44 2.59 1.04
C TYR A 257 2.12 2.14 1.69
N ARG A 258 0.96 2.58 1.17
CA ARG A 258 -0.34 2.04 1.60
C ARG A 258 -0.42 0.54 1.35
N VAL A 259 -0.02 0.08 0.16
CA VAL A 259 0.03 -1.35 -0.17
C VAL A 259 0.93 -2.08 0.80
N LEU A 260 2.17 -1.62 1.03
CA LEU A 260 3.13 -2.28 1.93
C LEU A 260 2.60 -2.40 3.37
N LEU A 261 2.01 -1.34 3.91
CA LEU A 261 1.50 -1.30 5.30
C LEU A 261 0.21 -2.13 5.52
N THR A 262 -0.42 -2.61 4.44
CA THR A 262 -1.68 -3.36 4.52
C THR A 262 -1.59 -4.81 4.05
N ARG A 263 -0.39 -5.33 3.75
CA ARG A 263 -0.23 -6.70 3.22
C ARG A 263 -0.10 -7.78 4.28
N ALA A 264 0.25 -7.41 5.51
CA ALA A 264 0.34 -8.37 6.59
C ALA A 264 -1.04 -8.67 7.20
N ARG A 265 -1.37 -9.95 7.39
CA ARG A 265 -2.65 -10.39 7.98
C ARG A 265 -2.63 -10.37 9.50
N GLN A 266 -1.47 -10.58 10.12
CA GLN A 266 -1.37 -10.80 11.56
C GLN A 266 -0.50 -9.76 12.27
N GLY A 267 0.40 -9.06 11.54
CA GLY A 267 1.23 -8.00 12.11
C GLY A 267 2.46 -7.70 11.26
N TYR A 268 3.11 -6.59 11.57
CA TYR A 268 4.33 -6.21 10.88
C TYR A 268 5.27 -5.40 11.77
N ILE A 269 6.53 -5.36 11.37
CA ILE A 269 7.53 -4.49 11.96
C ILE A 269 8.07 -3.56 10.89
N ILE A 270 8.10 -2.26 11.21
CA ILE A 270 8.68 -1.24 10.34
C ILE A 270 10.17 -1.15 10.64
N TYR A 271 10.98 -1.40 9.63
CA TYR A 271 12.42 -1.17 9.68
C TYR A 271 12.75 0.17 9.04
N VAL A 272 13.30 1.11 9.80
CA VAL A 272 13.80 2.41 9.30
C VAL A 272 15.29 2.45 9.54
N PRO A 273 16.15 2.49 8.50
CA PRO A 273 17.60 2.44 8.69
C PRO A 273 18.16 3.67 9.42
N LYS A 274 19.32 3.52 10.04
CA LYS A 274 20.02 4.63 10.69
C LYS A 274 20.64 5.61 9.69
N GLY A 275 20.83 5.15 8.45
CA GLY A 275 21.63 5.86 7.48
C GLY A 275 23.13 5.80 7.77
N ASN A 276 23.90 6.61 7.06
CA ASN A 276 25.34 6.70 7.21
C ASN A 276 25.80 8.16 6.95
N VAL A 277 26.52 8.76 7.88
CA VAL A 277 27.02 10.14 7.76
C VAL A 277 28.07 10.30 6.66
N GLU A 278 28.78 9.22 6.35
CA GLU A 278 29.80 9.20 5.29
C GLU A 278 29.20 9.01 3.88
N ASP A 279 27.95 8.59 3.81
CA ASP A 279 27.23 8.40 2.54
C ASP A 279 26.14 9.47 2.41
N ALA A 280 26.42 10.49 1.61
CA ALA A 280 25.49 11.61 1.38
C ALA A 280 24.12 11.15 0.83
N THR A 281 24.05 9.98 0.17
CA THR A 281 22.81 9.41 -0.37
C THR A 281 22.00 8.68 0.69
N ARG A 282 22.61 8.37 1.83
CA ARG A 282 21.99 7.72 2.99
C ARG A 282 22.15 8.53 4.28
N ASN A 283 22.16 9.85 4.14
CA ASN A 283 22.31 10.74 5.30
C ASN A 283 21.24 10.43 6.35
N PRO A 284 21.60 10.29 7.65
CA PRO A 284 20.66 9.99 8.73
C PRO A 284 19.42 10.87 8.76
N LYS A 285 19.53 12.16 8.40
CA LYS A 285 18.40 13.09 8.34
C LYS A 285 17.26 12.64 7.40
N TYR A 286 17.54 11.75 6.44
CA TYR A 286 16.52 11.23 5.53
C TYR A 286 15.64 10.17 6.19
N TYR A 287 16.10 9.58 7.27
CA TYR A 287 15.45 8.48 7.99
C TYR A 287 14.98 8.89 9.39
N ASP A 288 15.77 9.71 10.07
CA ASP A 288 15.53 10.05 11.48
C ASP A 288 14.18 10.72 11.71
N GLN A 289 13.76 11.64 10.84
CA GLN A 289 12.47 12.30 11.02
C GLN A 289 11.29 11.37 10.79
N THR A 290 11.39 10.42 9.84
CA THR A 290 10.38 9.36 9.65
C THR A 290 10.30 8.46 10.87
N TYR A 291 11.44 8.03 11.38
CA TYR A 291 11.51 7.22 12.59
C TYR A 291 10.92 7.93 13.80
N ASN A 292 11.30 9.19 14.02
CA ASN A 292 10.79 10.01 15.13
C ASN A 292 9.28 10.28 15.01
N TYR A 293 8.78 10.47 13.79
CA TYR A 293 7.35 10.60 13.53
C TYR A 293 6.59 9.34 13.96
N LEU A 294 7.06 8.15 13.58
CA LEU A 294 6.46 6.89 13.99
C LEU A 294 6.52 6.67 15.51
N LYS A 295 7.62 7.04 16.14
CA LYS A 295 7.72 7.03 17.63
C LYS A 295 6.74 7.98 18.29
N LYS A 296 6.57 9.17 17.73
CA LYS A 296 5.65 10.19 18.26
C LYS A 296 4.18 9.73 18.21
N ILE A 297 3.81 8.96 17.20
CA ILE A 297 2.49 8.29 17.12
C ILE A 297 2.32 7.26 18.25
N GLY A 298 3.41 6.77 18.86
CA GLY A 298 3.42 5.76 19.90
C GLY A 298 3.77 4.35 19.41
N VAL A 299 4.24 4.19 18.16
CA VAL A 299 4.65 2.87 17.65
C VAL A 299 5.81 2.33 18.51
N ILE A 300 5.60 1.13 19.07
CA ILE A 300 6.51 0.49 20.00
C ILE A 300 7.81 0.10 19.30
N GLU A 301 8.94 0.56 19.85
CA GLU A 301 10.27 0.22 19.37
C GLU A 301 10.81 -1.03 20.07
N ILE A 302 11.51 -1.91 19.30
CA ILE A 302 12.23 -3.07 19.79
C ILE A 302 13.66 -3.16 19.22
#